data_f7946965757e68fc62ca650afdf883a0
#
_entry.id   f7946965757e68fc62ca650afdf883a0
#
_cell.length_a   1.000
_cell.length_b   1.000
_cell.length_c   1.000
_cell.angle_alpha   90.00
_cell.angle_beta   90.00
_cell.angle_gamma   90.00
#
_symmetry.space_group_name_H-M   'P 1'
#
loop_
_entity.id
_entity.type
_entity.pdbx_description
1 polymer ?
#
loop_
_entity_poly.entity_id
_entity_poly.type
_entity_poly.pdbx_seq_one_letter_code
_entity_poly.pdbx_strand_id
1 'polypeptide(L)'
;IAAEAAGDGLDYVYICQNNTIFGTMYHELPSCGDVPLVADVSSCFLSQPLDVERYGLIYAGAQKNAGAAGVTVAIVRDDLIADGPAFAQTPQYLDLKTQAAKGSMLNTPNTFGIYVCGKVFRWVEQTGGLAAMAERNWAKANLLYDLLEHSELFHGTAQADSRSIANVTFRTGSEELDAKFVSQAAQAGFVNLKGHRKTGGMRASIYNAMPVEGVEKLCDFIKAF
;
A
#
# COMPACT_ATOMS: atom_id res chain seq x y z
N ILE A 1 12.25 -7.05 10.36
CA ILE A 1 13.40 -7.30 9.48
C ILE A 1 14.43 -6.25 9.86
N ALA A 2 15.47 -6.67 10.61
CA ALA A 2 16.63 -5.81 10.79
C ALA A 2 17.26 -5.67 9.40
N ALA A 3 17.17 -4.47 8.81
CA ALA A 3 17.97 -4.18 7.64
C ALA A 3 19.43 -4.17 8.09
N GLU A 4 20.23 -5.06 7.56
CA GLU A 4 21.68 -4.91 7.63
C GLU A 4 21.98 -3.51 7.06
N ALA A 5 22.92 -2.81 7.73
CA ALA A 5 23.33 -1.49 7.27
C ALA A 5 23.65 -1.57 5.77
N ALA A 6 23.13 -0.64 5.00
CA ALA A 6 23.40 -0.56 3.57
C ALA A 6 24.91 -0.54 3.38
N GLY A 7 25.44 -1.50 2.60
CA GLY A 7 26.88 -1.60 2.36
C GLY A 7 27.43 -0.38 1.63
N ASP A 8 28.71 -0.14 1.75
CA ASP A 8 29.39 0.96 1.04
C ASP A 8 29.18 0.86 -0.48
N GLY A 9 28.87 1.97 -1.14
CA GLY A 9 28.78 2.07 -2.58
C GLY A 9 27.36 1.86 -3.16
N LEU A 10 26.30 1.92 -2.35
CA LEU A 10 24.92 1.94 -2.82
C LEU A 10 24.46 3.37 -3.13
N ASP A 11 23.78 3.55 -4.25
CA ASP A 11 23.16 4.84 -4.62
C ASP A 11 21.85 5.08 -3.84
N TYR A 12 21.10 4.01 -3.52
CA TYR A 12 19.87 4.06 -2.72
C TYR A 12 19.49 2.70 -2.17
N VAL A 13 18.65 2.69 -1.16
CA VAL A 13 17.94 1.50 -0.66
C VAL A 13 16.47 1.58 -1.11
N TYR A 14 15.95 0.52 -1.71
CA TYR A 14 14.56 0.47 -2.17
C TYR A 14 13.72 -0.49 -1.33
N ILE A 15 12.52 -0.02 -0.94
CA ILE A 15 11.50 -0.87 -0.30
C ILE A 15 10.14 -0.71 -0.97
N CYS A 16 9.38 -1.79 -1.00
CA CYS A 16 7.93 -1.74 -1.15
C CYS A 16 7.35 -1.75 0.25
N GLN A 17 6.97 -0.59 0.78
CA GLN A 17 6.62 -0.43 2.19
C GLN A 17 5.41 -1.25 2.61
N ASN A 18 4.43 -1.42 1.73
CA ASN A 18 3.33 -2.36 1.90
C ASN A 18 3.26 -3.30 0.70
N ASN A 19 3.56 -4.57 0.90
CA ASN A 19 3.50 -5.58 -0.15
C ASN A 19 2.07 -6.13 -0.28
N THR A 20 1.36 -5.64 -1.28
CA THR A 20 -0.05 -5.94 -1.55
C THR A 20 -0.32 -7.44 -1.71
N ILE A 21 0.61 -8.19 -2.33
CA ILE A 21 0.38 -9.60 -2.69
C ILE A 21 0.72 -10.58 -1.57
N PHE A 22 1.64 -10.20 -0.68
CA PHE A 22 2.00 -11.00 0.48
C PHE A 22 1.28 -10.56 1.77
N GLY A 23 0.62 -9.41 1.77
CA GLY A 23 -0.06 -8.86 2.94
C GLY A 23 0.89 -8.43 4.04
N THR A 24 2.10 -8.00 3.68
CA THR A 24 3.14 -7.57 4.62
C THR A 24 3.43 -6.08 4.50
N MET A 25 3.85 -5.46 5.59
CA MET A 25 4.16 -4.04 5.68
C MET A 25 5.39 -3.80 6.57
N TYR A 26 6.21 -2.83 6.22
CA TYR A 26 7.24 -2.31 7.10
C TYR A 26 6.60 -1.36 8.12
N HIS A 27 6.61 -1.73 9.40
CA HIS A 27 6.20 -0.87 10.51
C HIS A 27 7.38 -0.04 11.01
N GLU A 28 8.58 -0.59 10.92
CA GLU A 28 9.83 0.09 11.17
C GLU A 28 10.64 0.19 9.88
N LEU A 29 11.16 1.38 9.60
CA LEU A 29 11.98 1.59 8.42
C LEU A 29 13.38 1.03 8.62
N PRO A 30 14.01 0.49 7.56
CA PRO A 30 15.39 0.06 7.63
C PRO A 30 16.32 1.23 7.96
N SER A 31 17.42 0.94 8.67
CA SER A 31 18.50 1.89 8.84
C SER A 31 19.35 1.90 7.57
N CYS A 32 19.39 3.04 6.89
CA CYS A 32 20.12 3.19 5.61
C CYS A 32 21.41 4.03 5.74
N GLY A 33 21.74 4.50 6.97
CA GLY A 33 22.84 5.47 7.14
C GLY A 33 22.59 6.71 6.30
N ASP A 34 23.58 7.13 5.51
CA ASP A 34 23.50 8.30 4.62
C ASP A 34 22.90 7.94 3.23
N VAL A 35 22.62 6.67 2.97
CA VAL A 35 22.07 6.21 1.69
C VAL A 35 20.57 6.54 1.61
N PRO A 36 20.11 7.22 0.53
CA PRO A 36 18.70 7.58 0.38
C PRO A 36 17.77 6.38 0.39
N LEU A 37 16.71 6.43 1.21
CA LEU A 37 15.63 5.42 1.18
C LEU A 37 14.60 5.81 0.12
N VAL A 38 14.33 4.91 -0.80
CA VAL A 38 13.30 5.01 -1.84
C VAL A 38 12.16 4.04 -1.52
N ALA A 39 10.94 4.52 -1.45
CA ALA A 39 9.79 3.69 -1.07
C ALA A 39 8.64 3.76 -2.07
N ASP A 40 8.18 2.58 -2.51
CA ASP A 40 6.84 2.42 -3.09
C ASP A 40 5.82 2.30 -1.95
N VAL A 41 4.97 3.31 -1.80
CA VAL A 41 3.88 3.32 -0.83
C VAL A 41 2.50 3.20 -1.48
N SER A 42 2.40 2.78 -2.72
CA SER A 42 1.14 2.79 -3.51
C SER A 42 -0.03 2.14 -2.80
N SER A 43 0.20 1.08 -2.02
CA SER A 43 -0.87 0.36 -1.33
C SER A 43 -1.06 0.76 0.15
N CYS A 44 -0.24 1.67 0.66
CA CYS A 44 -0.39 2.23 2.01
C CYS A 44 -0.35 3.77 2.04
N PHE A 45 -0.29 4.43 0.89
CA PHE A 45 -0.30 5.89 0.82
C PHE A 45 -1.56 6.43 1.48
N LEU A 46 -1.41 7.41 2.38
CA LEU A 46 -2.48 8.00 3.19
C LEU A 46 -3.16 7.02 4.19
N SER A 47 -2.63 5.85 4.42
CA SER A 47 -3.23 4.90 5.38
C SER A 47 -2.84 5.18 6.84
N GLN A 48 -1.74 5.88 7.05
CA GLN A 48 -1.20 6.27 8.35
C GLN A 48 -0.19 7.42 8.20
N PRO A 49 0.21 8.10 9.28
CA PRO A 49 1.30 9.08 9.25
C PRO A 49 2.60 8.45 8.75
N LEU A 50 3.35 9.22 7.96
CA LEU A 50 4.70 8.91 7.52
C LEU A 50 5.65 10.03 7.95
N ASP A 51 6.81 9.67 8.48
CA ASP A 51 7.91 10.59 8.70
C ASP A 51 8.67 10.78 7.37
N VAL A 52 8.23 11.76 6.58
CA VAL A 52 8.73 11.98 5.21
C VAL A 52 10.22 12.36 5.17
N GLU A 53 10.77 12.89 6.25
CA GLU A 53 12.18 13.30 6.33
C GLU A 53 13.15 12.10 6.28
N ARG A 54 12.66 10.92 6.62
CA ARG A 54 13.45 9.67 6.57
C ARG A 54 13.64 9.10 5.17
N TYR A 55 13.02 9.71 4.15
CA TYR A 55 13.07 9.20 2.78
C TYR A 55 13.80 10.16 1.85
N GLY A 56 14.48 9.59 0.87
CA GLY A 56 14.95 10.35 -0.28
C GLY A 56 13.84 10.52 -1.33
N LEU A 57 13.07 9.47 -1.53
CA LEU A 57 11.94 9.45 -2.47
C LEU A 57 10.82 8.55 -1.96
N ILE A 58 9.61 9.08 -1.91
CA ILE A 58 8.38 8.32 -1.72
C ILE A 58 7.57 8.43 -3.00
N TYR A 59 7.06 7.33 -3.53
CA TYR A 59 6.11 7.41 -4.63
C TYR A 59 4.90 6.48 -4.44
N ALA A 60 3.78 6.88 -5.03
CA ALA A 60 2.52 6.16 -4.96
C ALA A 60 1.73 6.28 -6.25
N GLY A 61 1.34 5.16 -6.84
CA GLY A 61 0.25 5.13 -7.81
C GLY A 61 -1.09 5.35 -7.09
N ALA A 62 -1.87 6.34 -7.55
CA ALA A 62 -3.06 6.79 -6.83
C ALA A 62 -4.20 5.76 -6.78
N GLN A 63 -4.28 4.83 -7.72
CA GLN A 63 -5.43 3.95 -7.97
C GLN A 63 -5.79 3.00 -6.81
N LYS A 64 -4.93 2.82 -5.83
CA LYS A 64 -5.21 1.92 -4.70
C LYS A 64 -5.88 2.65 -3.54
N ASN A 65 -5.34 3.79 -3.12
CA ASN A 65 -5.77 4.44 -1.89
C ASN A 65 -5.92 5.96 -1.97
N ALA A 66 -5.49 6.59 -3.05
CA ALA A 66 -5.40 8.05 -3.16
C ALA A 66 -6.24 8.67 -4.29
N GLY A 67 -6.81 7.86 -5.19
CA GLY A 67 -7.60 8.37 -6.31
C GLY A 67 -7.78 7.38 -7.45
N ALA A 68 -7.85 7.90 -8.67
CA ALA A 68 -8.01 7.12 -9.90
C ALA A 68 -6.66 6.68 -10.49
N ALA A 69 -6.70 5.68 -11.37
CA ALA A 69 -5.53 5.26 -12.15
C ALA A 69 -5.05 6.38 -13.09
N GLY A 70 -3.74 6.41 -13.35
CA GLY A 70 -3.12 7.37 -14.26
C GLY A 70 -2.54 8.62 -13.57
N VAL A 71 -2.44 8.61 -12.23
CA VAL A 71 -1.73 9.61 -11.44
C VAL A 71 -0.71 8.89 -10.56
N THR A 72 0.52 9.39 -10.55
CA THR A 72 1.54 9.00 -9.57
C THR A 72 1.92 10.24 -8.77
N VAL A 73 1.88 10.11 -7.44
CA VAL A 73 2.41 11.12 -6.53
C VAL A 73 3.85 10.75 -6.22
N ALA A 74 4.77 11.71 -6.33
CA ALA A 74 6.15 11.58 -5.90
C ALA A 74 6.50 12.69 -4.92
N ILE A 75 7.07 12.33 -3.77
CA ILE A 75 7.62 13.25 -2.77
C ILE A 75 9.11 13.00 -2.76
N VAL A 76 9.87 13.98 -3.18
CA VAL A 76 11.31 13.85 -3.43
C VAL A 76 12.05 14.86 -2.59
N ARG A 77 13.12 14.44 -1.95
CA ARG A 77 14.04 15.33 -1.22
C ARG A 77 14.77 16.25 -2.21
N ASP A 78 14.86 17.52 -1.90
CA ASP A 78 15.33 18.55 -2.84
C ASP A 78 16.75 18.31 -3.36
N ASP A 79 17.65 17.79 -2.51
CA ASP A 79 19.03 17.48 -2.90
C ASP A 79 19.13 16.38 -3.96
N LEU A 80 18.14 15.50 -4.06
CA LEU A 80 18.08 14.46 -5.10
C LEU A 80 17.60 15.00 -6.46
N ILE A 81 17.05 16.21 -6.49
CA ILE A 81 16.58 16.87 -7.72
C ILE A 81 17.64 17.86 -8.24
N ALA A 82 18.34 18.59 -7.32
CA ALA A 82 19.06 19.81 -7.67
C ALA A 82 20.33 19.58 -8.49
N ASP A 83 21.16 18.60 -8.14
CA ASP A 83 22.54 18.51 -8.63
C ASP A 83 22.93 17.13 -9.22
N GLY A 84 21.98 16.21 -9.35
CA GLY A 84 22.27 14.89 -9.89
C GLY A 84 22.57 14.92 -11.39
N PRO A 85 23.55 14.14 -11.87
CA PRO A 85 23.75 13.94 -13.29
C PRO A 85 22.52 13.21 -13.85
N ALA A 86 21.78 13.89 -14.74
CA ALA A 86 20.78 13.18 -15.53
C ALA A 86 21.52 12.18 -16.43
N PHE A 87 21.19 10.91 -16.32
CA PHE A 87 21.66 9.92 -17.30
C PHE A 87 21.15 10.33 -18.69
N ALA A 88 22.04 10.38 -19.67
CA ALA A 88 21.68 10.76 -21.05
C ALA A 88 20.54 9.92 -21.62
N GLN A 89 20.34 8.71 -21.10
CA GLN A 89 19.31 7.79 -21.52
C GLN A 89 17.98 7.95 -20.75
N THR A 90 17.92 8.79 -19.71
CA THR A 90 16.67 8.99 -18.94
C THR A 90 15.62 9.64 -19.85
N PRO A 91 14.46 8.98 -20.04
CA PRO A 91 13.38 9.62 -20.77
C PRO A 91 12.96 10.91 -20.08
N GLN A 92 12.76 11.98 -20.83
CA GLN A 92 12.41 13.30 -20.29
C GLN A 92 11.22 13.27 -19.32
N TYR A 93 10.25 12.39 -19.57
CA TYR A 93 9.07 12.23 -18.70
C TYR A 93 9.42 11.69 -17.31
N LEU A 94 10.48 10.92 -17.19
CA LEU A 94 10.94 10.31 -15.92
C LEU A 94 12.04 11.16 -15.24
N ASP A 95 12.47 12.25 -15.87
CA ASP A 95 13.43 13.18 -15.28
C ASP A 95 12.73 14.06 -14.25
N LEU A 96 12.98 13.79 -12.97
CA LEU A 96 12.38 14.52 -11.84
C LEU A 96 12.73 16.00 -11.83
N LYS A 97 13.95 16.38 -12.30
CA LYS A 97 14.35 17.77 -12.42
C LYS A 97 13.48 18.53 -13.44
N THR A 98 13.24 17.90 -14.59
CA THR A 98 12.35 18.44 -15.62
C THR A 98 10.91 18.54 -15.11
N GLN A 99 10.41 17.54 -14.43
CA GLN A 99 9.06 17.54 -13.83
C GLN A 99 8.92 18.66 -12.80
N ALA A 100 9.88 18.82 -11.88
CA ALA A 100 9.89 19.88 -10.88
C ALA A 100 9.90 21.27 -11.52
N ALA A 101 10.78 21.51 -12.51
CA ALA A 101 10.89 22.78 -13.23
C ALA A 101 9.61 23.14 -14.01
N LYS A 102 8.80 22.16 -14.39
CA LYS A 102 7.52 22.33 -15.10
C LYS A 102 6.29 22.26 -14.17
N GLY A 103 6.48 22.23 -12.85
CA GLY A 103 5.38 22.12 -11.89
C GLY A 103 4.55 20.86 -12.13
N SER A 104 5.20 19.75 -12.46
CA SER A 104 4.59 18.45 -12.80
C SER A 104 3.71 18.46 -14.06
N MET A 105 3.82 19.50 -14.89
CA MET A 105 3.05 19.65 -16.13
C MET A 105 3.97 19.72 -17.36
N LEU A 106 4.80 18.70 -17.56
CA LEU A 106 5.63 18.58 -18.75
C LEU A 106 4.77 18.50 -20.03
N ASN A 107 3.65 17.86 -19.94
CA ASN A 107 2.60 17.75 -20.96
C ASN A 107 1.24 18.00 -20.30
N THR A 108 0.15 17.95 -21.07
CA THR A 108 -1.23 18.04 -20.54
C THR A 108 -1.44 16.93 -19.53
N PRO A 109 -1.74 17.26 -18.26
CA PRO A 109 -1.85 16.25 -17.20
C PRO A 109 -3.21 15.53 -17.25
N ASN A 110 -3.30 14.37 -16.56
CA ASN A 110 -4.57 13.71 -16.26
C ASN A 110 -5.39 14.55 -15.27
N THR A 111 -6.04 15.61 -15.76
CA THR A 111 -6.75 16.60 -14.95
C THR A 111 -7.84 15.96 -14.08
N PHE A 112 -8.60 15.00 -14.64
CA PHE A 112 -9.65 14.30 -13.88
C PHE A 112 -9.04 13.46 -12.74
N GLY A 113 -7.97 12.70 -13.01
CA GLY A 113 -7.29 11.92 -11.98
C GLY A 113 -6.73 12.78 -10.85
N ILE A 114 -6.13 13.93 -11.19
CA ILE A 114 -5.61 14.90 -10.19
C ILE A 114 -6.78 15.50 -9.37
N TYR A 115 -7.88 15.84 -10.01
CA TYR A 115 -9.07 16.33 -9.32
C TYR A 115 -9.61 15.30 -8.32
N VAL A 116 -9.70 14.03 -8.72
CA VAL A 116 -10.13 12.93 -7.82
C VAL A 116 -9.16 12.77 -6.65
N CYS A 117 -7.84 12.79 -6.88
CA CYS A 117 -6.85 12.78 -5.80
C CYS A 117 -7.07 13.92 -4.79
N GLY A 118 -7.30 15.15 -5.29
CA GLY A 118 -7.60 16.30 -4.46
C GLY A 118 -8.87 16.13 -3.62
N LYS A 119 -9.89 15.41 -4.13
CA LYS A 119 -11.09 15.07 -3.36
C LYS A 119 -10.80 14.05 -2.25
N VAL A 120 -9.99 13.01 -2.56
CA VAL A 120 -9.59 12.01 -1.57
C VAL A 120 -8.74 12.64 -0.47
N PHE A 121 -7.80 13.53 -0.80
CA PHE A 121 -6.96 14.20 0.20
C PHE A 121 -7.80 15.05 1.16
N ARG A 122 -8.76 15.84 0.64
CA ARG A 122 -9.70 16.60 1.47
C ARG A 122 -10.58 15.70 2.34
N TRP A 123 -11.04 14.58 1.80
CA TRP A 123 -11.81 13.61 2.58
C TRP A 123 -10.99 13.04 3.74
N VAL A 124 -9.73 12.66 3.52
CA VAL A 124 -8.84 12.21 4.59
C VAL A 124 -8.68 13.30 5.66
N GLU A 125 -8.41 14.55 5.24
CA GLU A 125 -8.29 15.70 6.14
C GLU A 125 -9.58 15.93 6.97
N GLN A 126 -10.74 15.97 6.31
CA GLN A 126 -12.05 16.19 6.94
C GLN A 126 -12.46 15.05 7.88
N THR A 127 -11.94 13.87 7.69
CA THR A 127 -12.25 12.70 8.54
C THR A 127 -11.27 12.51 9.70
N GLY A 128 -10.45 13.51 10.00
CA GLY A 128 -9.53 13.54 11.14
C GLY A 128 -8.06 13.32 10.79
N GLY A 129 -7.71 13.36 9.49
CA GLY A 129 -6.33 13.22 9.01
C GLY A 129 -5.77 11.81 9.11
N LEU A 130 -4.45 11.73 8.96
CA LEU A 130 -3.76 10.43 8.85
C LEU A 130 -3.77 9.62 10.17
N ALA A 131 -3.80 10.29 11.33
CA ALA A 131 -3.88 9.60 12.62
C ALA A 131 -5.21 8.87 12.79
N ALA A 132 -6.33 9.56 12.55
CA ALA A 132 -7.66 8.95 12.59
C ALA A 132 -7.83 7.87 11.53
N MET A 133 -7.19 8.03 10.36
CA MET A 133 -7.20 7.02 9.31
C MET A 133 -6.44 5.76 9.73
N ALA A 134 -5.30 5.90 10.40
CA ALA A 134 -4.54 4.79 10.96
C ALA A 134 -5.36 4.00 11.98
N GLU A 135 -6.02 4.66 12.92
CA GLU A 135 -6.90 4.02 13.90
C GLU A 135 -8.00 3.19 13.23
N ARG A 136 -8.67 3.75 12.22
CA ARG A 136 -9.71 3.04 11.45
C ARG A 136 -9.16 1.83 10.69
N ASN A 137 -7.99 1.99 10.08
CA ASN A 137 -7.37 0.90 9.32
C ASN A 137 -6.91 -0.24 10.24
N TRP A 138 -6.32 0.08 11.38
CA TRP A 138 -5.98 -0.92 12.40
C TRP A 138 -7.22 -1.62 12.95
N ALA A 139 -8.28 -0.88 13.28
CA ALA A 139 -9.53 -1.47 13.73
C ALA A 139 -10.08 -2.50 12.72
N LYS A 140 -10.12 -2.15 11.43
CA LYS A 140 -10.54 -3.07 10.36
C LYS A 140 -9.64 -4.28 10.21
N ALA A 141 -8.32 -4.06 10.22
CA ALA A 141 -7.35 -5.14 10.04
C ALA A 141 -7.39 -6.13 11.21
N ASN A 142 -7.49 -5.62 12.44
CA ASN A 142 -7.56 -6.45 13.64
C ASN A 142 -8.79 -7.34 13.66
N LEU A 143 -9.96 -6.89 13.21
CA LEU A 143 -11.15 -7.74 13.08
C LEU A 143 -10.86 -9.03 12.29
N LEU A 144 -10.13 -8.90 11.18
CA LEU A 144 -9.75 -10.06 10.36
C LEU A 144 -8.63 -10.87 11.01
N TYR A 145 -7.58 -10.23 11.52
CA TYR A 145 -6.46 -10.95 12.13
C TYR A 145 -6.88 -11.71 13.38
N ASP A 146 -7.69 -11.12 14.25
CA ASP A 146 -8.23 -11.79 15.44
C ASP A 146 -9.07 -13.01 15.07
N LEU A 147 -9.91 -12.88 14.02
CA LEU A 147 -10.66 -14.01 13.51
C LEU A 147 -9.75 -15.12 12.99
N LEU A 148 -8.73 -14.77 12.20
CA LEU A 148 -7.83 -15.75 11.58
C LEU A 148 -6.94 -16.46 12.61
N GLU A 149 -6.61 -15.82 13.72
CA GLU A 149 -5.85 -16.43 14.82
C GLU A 149 -6.65 -17.48 15.59
N HIS A 150 -7.97 -17.35 15.64
CA HIS A 150 -8.85 -18.26 16.35
C HIS A 150 -9.57 -19.25 15.42
N SER A 151 -9.36 -19.16 14.10
CA SER A 151 -9.97 -20.05 13.14
C SER A 151 -9.21 -21.38 13.01
N GLU A 152 -9.94 -22.49 13.03
CA GLU A 152 -9.35 -23.81 12.75
C GLU A 152 -9.13 -24.03 11.24
N LEU A 153 -9.89 -23.33 10.39
CA LEU A 153 -9.88 -23.52 8.93
C LEU A 153 -9.05 -22.49 8.20
N PHE A 154 -9.13 -21.21 8.60
CA PHE A 154 -8.48 -20.12 7.90
C PHE A 154 -7.26 -19.62 8.66
N HIS A 155 -6.14 -19.42 7.96
CA HIS A 155 -4.89 -18.97 8.55
C HIS A 155 -4.35 -17.76 7.81
N GLY A 156 -3.96 -16.72 8.56
CA GLY A 156 -3.23 -15.56 8.03
C GLY A 156 -1.85 -16.00 7.50
N THR A 157 -1.41 -15.40 6.39
CA THR A 157 -0.12 -15.77 5.78
C THR A 157 1.04 -14.87 6.20
N ALA A 158 0.77 -13.68 6.73
CA ALA A 158 1.77 -12.74 7.21
C ALA A 158 2.12 -12.98 8.69
N GLN A 159 3.40 -12.87 9.04
CA GLN A 159 3.85 -12.88 10.43
C GLN A 159 3.30 -11.67 11.18
N ALA A 160 3.05 -11.81 12.48
CA ALA A 160 2.37 -10.80 13.29
C ALA A 160 3.05 -9.42 13.27
N ASP A 161 4.38 -9.39 13.29
CA ASP A 161 5.21 -8.18 13.26
C ASP A 161 5.26 -7.49 11.88
N SER A 162 4.77 -8.14 10.84
CA SER A 162 4.84 -7.69 9.46
C SER A 162 3.47 -7.56 8.80
N ARG A 163 2.37 -7.64 9.54
CA ARG A 163 1.00 -7.62 9.03
C ARG A 163 0.63 -6.28 8.40
N SER A 164 0.06 -6.33 7.20
CA SER A 164 -0.46 -5.15 6.51
C SER A 164 -1.80 -4.69 7.10
N ILE A 165 -1.97 -3.38 7.27
CA ILE A 165 -3.26 -2.77 7.65
C ILE A 165 -4.19 -2.53 6.44
N ALA A 166 -3.69 -2.75 5.23
CA ALA A 166 -4.41 -2.49 3.98
C ALA A 166 -4.76 -3.75 3.20
N ASN A 167 -3.98 -4.82 3.35
CA ASN A 167 -4.12 -6.05 2.57
C ASN A 167 -3.94 -7.26 3.48
N VAL A 168 -5.03 -7.86 3.91
CA VAL A 168 -5.00 -9.07 4.74
C VAL A 168 -5.03 -10.29 3.85
N THR A 169 -3.96 -11.10 3.89
CA THR A 169 -3.84 -12.34 3.11
C THR A 169 -4.06 -13.54 4.02
N PHE A 170 -4.85 -14.49 3.54
CA PHE A 170 -5.18 -15.70 4.28
C PHE A 170 -5.49 -16.86 3.35
N ARG A 171 -5.51 -18.07 3.88
CA ARG A 171 -5.83 -19.31 3.15
C ARG A 171 -6.43 -20.33 4.07
N THR A 172 -7.03 -21.36 3.47
CA THR A 172 -7.30 -22.63 4.11
C THR A 172 -6.10 -23.57 3.93
N GLY A 173 -6.16 -24.77 4.45
CA GLY A 173 -5.15 -25.80 4.20
C GLY A 173 -5.22 -26.45 2.82
N SER A 174 -6.18 -26.05 1.94
CA SER A 174 -6.47 -26.69 0.66
C SER A 174 -6.78 -25.67 -0.43
N GLU A 175 -6.14 -25.80 -1.60
CA GLU A 175 -6.45 -24.97 -2.77
C GLU A 175 -7.88 -25.14 -3.26
N GLU A 176 -8.45 -26.33 -3.10
CA GLU A 176 -9.84 -26.62 -3.45
C GLU A 176 -10.81 -25.83 -2.54
N LEU A 177 -10.55 -25.82 -1.24
CA LEU A 177 -11.34 -25.03 -0.29
C LEU A 177 -11.15 -23.52 -0.51
N ASP A 178 -9.95 -23.06 -0.82
CA ASP A 178 -9.69 -21.66 -1.20
C ASP A 178 -10.56 -21.26 -2.41
N ALA A 179 -10.59 -22.10 -3.45
CA ALA A 179 -11.37 -21.84 -4.66
C ALA A 179 -12.88 -21.88 -4.37
N LYS A 180 -13.35 -22.81 -3.53
CA LYS A 180 -14.75 -22.91 -3.09
C LYS A 180 -15.15 -21.65 -2.32
N PHE A 181 -14.34 -21.22 -1.34
CA PHE A 181 -14.58 -19.99 -0.58
C PHE A 181 -14.70 -18.78 -1.49
N VAL A 182 -13.73 -18.57 -2.38
CA VAL A 182 -13.73 -17.43 -3.33
C VAL A 182 -14.99 -17.43 -4.20
N SER A 183 -15.42 -18.61 -4.69
CA SER A 183 -16.63 -18.74 -5.50
C SER A 183 -17.90 -18.39 -4.73
N GLN A 184 -18.05 -18.91 -3.51
CA GLN A 184 -19.22 -18.63 -2.66
C GLN A 184 -19.23 -17.18 -2.18
N ALA A 185 -18.07 -16.63 -1.82
CA ALA A 185 -17.93 -15.23 -1.45
C ALA A 185 -18.37 -14.30 -2.58
N ALA A 186 -17.98 -14.60 -3.83
CA ALA A 186 -18.42 -13.84 -4.99
C ALA A 186 -19.94 -13.87 -5.19
N GLN A 187 -20.59 -15.03 -4.98
CA GLN A 187 -22.04 -15.17 -5.02
C GLN A 187 -22.74 -14.40 -3.88
N ALA A 188 -22.08 -14.27 -2.73
CA ALA A 188 -22.54 -13.48 -1.60
C ALA A 188 -22.25 -11.96 -1.74
N GLY A 189 -21.66 -11.53 -2.85
CA GLY A 189 -21.37 -10.12 -3.13
C GLY A 189 -19.98 -9.62 -2.71
N PHE A 190 -19.12 -10.51 -2.20
CA PHE A 190 -17.72 -10.18 -1.91
C PHE A 190 -16.87 -10.35 -3.17
N VAL A 191 -16.50 -9.25 -3.80
CA VAL A 191 -15.71 -9.26 -5.05
C VAL A 191 -14.22 -9.14 -4.77
N ASN A 192 -13.40 -9.71 -5.67
CA ASN A 192 -11.94 -9.57 -5.65
C ASN A 192 -11.23 -10.13 -4.41
N LEU A 193 -11.80 -11.14 -3.73
CA LEU A 193 -11.15 -11.83 -2.61
C LEU A 193 -10.10 -12.85 -3.03
N LYS A 194 -10.08 -13.27 -4.30
CA LYS A 194 -9.06 -14.20 -4.79
C LYS A 194 -7.66 -13.61 -4.61
N GLY A 195 -6.78 -14.39 -4.00
CA GLY A 195 -5.36 -14.03 -3.83
C GLY A 195 -4.62 -13.88 -5.15
N HIS A 196 -3.42 -13.35 -5.08
CA HIS A 196 -2.59 -13.16 -6.27
C HIS A 196 -2.13 -14.52 -6.85
N ARG A 197 -1.99 -14.60 -8.18
CA ARG A 197 -1.60 -15.85 -8.90
C ARG A 197 -0.28 -16.48 -8.40
N LYS A 198 0.62 -15.68 -7.79
CA LYS A 198 1.89 -16.16 -7.23
C LYS A 198 1.76 -16.75 -5.83
N THR A 199 0.75 -16.34 -5.06
CA THR A 199 0.60 -16.71 -3.65
C THR A 199 -0.60 -17.63 -3.42
N GLY A 200 -1.59 -17.62 -4.30
CA GLY A 200 -2.86 -18.33 -4.08
C GLY A 200 -3.67 -17.74 -2.93
N GLY A 201 -4.55 -18.55 -2.35
CA GLY A 201 -5.37 -18.18 -1.22
C GLY A 201 -6.34 -17.02 -1.47
N MET A 202 -6.62 -16.28 -0.43
CA MET A 202 -7.48 -15.09 -0.43
C MET A 202 -6.70 -13.84 -0.03
N ARG A 203 -7.21 -12.68 -0.47
CA ARG A 203 -6.70 -11.37 -0.06
C ARG A 203 -7.87 -10.40 0.10
N ALA A 204 -8.08 -9.91 1.30
CA ALA A 204 -8.96 -8.80 1.57
C ALA A 204 -8.19 -7.47 1.45
N SER A 205 -8.51 -6.67 0.43
CA SER A 205 -7.96 -5.32 0.27
C SER A 205 -8.92 -4.33 0.91
N ILE A 206 -8.57 -3.87 2.13
CA ILE A 206 -9.42 -3.06 3.02
C ILE A 206 -8.93 -1.62 3.11
N TYR A 207 -8.63 -1.00 1.98
CA TYR A 207 -8.13 0.38 1.88
C TYR A 207 -8.98 1.39 2.66
N ASN A 208 -8.51 2.62 2.77
CA ASN A 208 -9.13 3.68 3.57
C ASN A 208 -10.65 3.82 3.36
N ALA A 209 -11.11 3.71 2.12
CA ALA A 209 -12.53 3.88 1.78
C ALA A 209 -13.41 2.67 2.13
N MET A 210 -12.83 1.51 2.48
CA MET A 210 -13.61 0.36 2.92
C MET A 210 -14.23 0.66 4.30
N PRO A 211 -15.55 0.64 4.44
CA PRO A 211 -16.20 0.82 5.74
C PRO A 211 -15.97 -0.41 6.65
N VAL A 212 -16.00 -0.20 7.96
CA VAL A 212 -15.80 -1.28 8.94
C VAL A 212 -16.86 -2.38 8.78
N GLU A 213 -18.09 -2.00 8.48
CA GLU A 213 -19.22 -2.91 8.27
C GLU A 213 -18.98 -3.88 7.09
N GLY A 214 -18.19 -3.48 6.09
CA GLY A 214 -17.79 -4.36 4.99
C GLY A 214 -16.84 -5.45 5.47
N VAL A 215 -15.97 -5.13 6.40
CA VAL A 215 -15.04 -6.08 7.00
C VAL A 215 -15.76 -6.99 7.99
N GLU A 216 -16.67 -6.46 8.82
CA GLU A 216 -17.52 -7.24 9.74
C GLU A 216 -18.33 -8.30 8.97
N LYS A 217 -18.99 -7.91 7.88
CA LYS A 217 -19.72 -8.85 7.00
C LYS A 217 -18.82 -9.95 6.44
N LEU A 218 -17.56 -9.60 6.07
CA LEU A 218 -16.61 -10.61 5.62
C LEU A 218 -16.23 -11.56 6.76
N CYS A 219 -16.02 -11.05 7.96
CA CYS A 219 -15.77 -11.88 9.15
C CYS A 219 -16.91 -12.85 9.44
N ASP A 220 -18.15 -12.36 9.34
CA ASP A 220 -19.34 -13.22 9.55
C ASP A 220 -19.45 -14.29 8.45
N PHE A 221 -19.14 -13.95 7.21
CA PHE A 221 -19.10 -14.90 6.11
C PHE A 221 -18.02 -15.98 6.30
N ILE A 222 -16.82 -15.58 6.77
CA ILE A 222 -15.74 -16.53 7.09
C ILE A 222 -16.16 -17.51 8.19
N LYS A 223 -16.85 -17.02 9.25
CA LYS A 223 -17.34 -17.87 10.34
C LYS A 223 -18.43 -18.85 9.91
N ALA A 224 -19.22 -18.49 8.91
CA ALA A 224 -20.34 -19.28 8.42
C ALA A 224 -19.95 -20.32 7.34
N PHE A 225 -18.77 -20.21 6.74
CA PHE A 225 -18.28 -21.11 5.71
C PHE A 225 -17.85 -22.45 6.26
#